data_2e5e7495ed5fc2b76b53844424fb4d95
#
_entry.id   2e5e7495ed5fc2b76b53844424fb4d95
#
_cell.length_a   1.000
_cell.length_b   1.000
_cell.length_c   1.000
_cell.angle_alpha   90.00
_cell.angle_beta   90.00
_cell.angle_gamma   90.00
#
_symmetry.space_group_name_H-M   'P 1'
#
loop_
_entity.id
_entity.type
_entity.pdbx_description
1 polymer ?
#
loop_
_entity_poly.entity_id
_entity_poly.type
_entity_poly.pdbx_seq_one_letter_code
_entity_poly.pdbx_strand_id
1 'polypeptide(L)'
;MESADNKVYFNRPQRLTQLIGANTTVIVAGRRTGKTDSIAAPFLLRNMQRMAGSTGGIVVPTFKHGLTNTLPGLLAAWKRWGFINGIHYVVGRKPPKSFAKPITEPHDYEHVISFYNGSIAIIISQDRPGSSNSLTLSWLLVDEAKFIDYDKLKDETLPANGGIKSHFGHHSFNHSIMILS
;
A
#
# COMPACT_ATOMS: atom_id res chain seq x y z
N MET A 1 -2.89 -33.20 8.68
CA MET A 1 -2.90 -31.73 8.81
C MET A 1 -4.06 -31.24 7.97
N GLU A 2 -5.19 -30.95 8.63
CA GLU A 2 -6.34 -30.35 7.95
C GLU A 2 -5.93 -28.99 7.39
N SER A 3 -6.13 -28.80 6.09
CA SER A 3 -6.04 -27.48 5.47
C SER A 3 -7.13 -26.63 6.09
N ALA A 4 -6.76 -25.70 6.96
CA ALA A 4 -7.68 -24.69 7.40
C ALA A 4 -8.21 -23.97 6.15
N ASP A 5 -9.51 -24.14 5.90
CA ASP A 5 -10.21 -23.53 4.77
C ASP A 5 -10.15 -21.99 4.95
N ASN A 6 -9.14 -21.37 4.34
CA ASN A 6 -8.86 -19.94 4.45
C ASN A 6 -9.92 -19.11 3.69
N LYS A 7 -11.18 -19.26 4.08
CA LYS A 7 -12.27 -18.47 3.52
C LYS A 7 -12.16 -17.02 3.97
N VAL A 8 -11.95 -16.13 3.01
CA VAL A 8 -11.96 -14.68 3.25
C VAL A 8 -13.39 -14.18 3.06
N TYR A 9 -13.98 -13.66 4.13
CA TYR A 9 -15.33 -13.10 4.08
C TYR A 9 -15.25 -11.58 3.97
N PHE A 10 -15.88 -11.05 2.91
CA PHE A 10 -16.09 -9.62 2.74
C PHE A 10 -17.58 -9.31 2.87
N ASN A 11 -17.92 -8.27 3.59
CA ASN A 11 -19.29 -7.74 3.58
C ASN A 11 -19.58 -7.05 2.23
N ARG A 12 -20.87 -6.72 1.99
CA ARG A 12 -21.29 -6.14 0.70
C ARG A 12 -20.54 -4.85 0.32
N PRO A 13 -20.37 -3.83 1.17
CA PRO A 13 -19.58 -2.65 0.86
C PRO A 13 -18.12 -2.96 0.51
N GLN A 14 -17.47 -3.84 1.25
CA GLN A 14 -16.09 -4.25 1.00
C GLN A 14 -15.93 -4.93 -0.36
N ARG A 15 -16.87 -5.82 -0.70
CA ARG A 15 -16.90 -6.49 -2.01
C ARG A 15 -17.13 -5.49 -3.14
N LEU A 16 -18.07 -4.56 -2.99
CA LEU A 16 -18.34 -3.52 -4.00
C LEU A 16 -17.11 -2.65 -4.25
N THR A 17 -16.40 -2.22 -3.21
CA THR A 17 -15.17 -1.44 -3.33
C THR A 17 -14.13 -2.14 -4.21
N GLN A 18 -13.98 -3.45 -4.06
CA GLN A 18 -13.02 -4.22 -4.84
C GLN A 18 -13.49 -4.48 -6.28
N LEU A 19 -14.79 -4.71 -6.47
CA LEU A 19 -15.38 -4.97 -7.80
C LEU A 19 -15.39 -3.73 -8.68
N ILE A 20 -15.68 -2.57 -8.12
CA ILE A 20 -15.70 -1.30 -8.87
C ILE A 20 -14.31 -0.96 -9.42
N GLY A 21 -13.25 -1.21 -8.64
CA GLY A 21 -11.87 -1.04 -9.09
C GLY A 21 -11.54 0.37 -9.58
N ALA A 22 -12.19 1.40 -9.04
CA ALA A 22 -11.97 2.79 -9.45
C ALA A 22 -10.53 3.22 -9.16
N ASN A 23 -9.97 4.07 -10.02
CA ASN A 23 -8.63 4.60 -9.84
C ASN A 23 -8.52 5.47 -8.58
N THR A 24 -9.55 6.25 -8.28
CA THR A 24 -9.62 7.02 -7.03
C THR A 24 -10.80 6.54 -6.23
N THR A 25 -10.53 6.11 -5.01
CA THR A 25 -11.56 5.60 -4.09
C THR A 25 -11.40 6.28 -2.73
N VAL A 26 -12.47 6.90 -2.24
CA VAL A 26 -12.53 7.49 -0.91
C VAL A 26 -13.54 6.71 -0.07
N ILE A 27 -13.11 6.25 1.10
CA ILE A 27 -13.96 5.47 2.00
C ILE A 27 -13.97 6.13 3.37
N VAL A 28 -15.14 6.56 3.78
CA VAL A 28 -15.41 7.04 5.14
C VAL A 28 -16.22 5.98 5.85
N ALA A 29 -15.67 5.42 6.89
CA ALA A 29 -16.33 4.35 7.64
C ALA A 29 -15.88 4.34 9.12
N GLY A 30 -16.78 3.91 9.99
CA GLY A 30 -16.53 3.84 11.43
C GLY A 30 -15.34 2.97 11.82
N ARG A 31 -14.96 3.04 13.08
CA ARG A 31 -13.94 2.14 13.64
C ARG A 31 -14.40 0.69 13.60
N ARG A 32 -13.46 -0.26 13.45
CA ARG A 32 -13.72 -1.72 13.43
C ARG A 32 -14.58 -2.21 12.25
N THR A 33 -14.72 -1.41 11.20
CA THR A 33 -15.43 -1.83 9.97
C THR A 33 -14.55 -2.66 9.03
N GLY A 34 -13.30 -2.95 9.42
CA GLY A 34 -12.38 -3.75 8.62
C GLY A 34 -11.72 -2.98 7.46
N LYS A 35 -11.64 -1.63 7.53
CA LYS A 35 -11.01 -0.81 6.48
C LYS A 35 -9.61 -1.30 6.12
N THR A 36 -8.75 -1.46 7.11
CA THR A 36 -7.35 -1.87 6.90
C THR A 36 -7.28 -3.29 6.36
N ASP A 37 -8.01 -4.20 6.96
CA ASP A 37 -7.99 -5.62 6.67
C ASP A 37 -8.63 -5.98 5.33
N SER A 38 -9.83 -5.47 5.08
CA SER A 38 -10.66 -5.92 3.97
C SER A 38 -10.72 -4.93 2.79
N ILE A 39 -10.09 -3.77 2.91
CA ILE A 39 -10.06 -2.74 1.87
C ILE A 39 -8.62 -2.34 1.54
N ALA A 40 -7.84 -1.85 2.51
CA ALA A 40 -6.46 -1.43 2.28
C ALA A 40 -5.56 -2.61 1.88
N ALA A 41 -5.62 -3.72 2.61
CA ALA A 41 -4.77 -4.87 2.36
C ALA A 41 -4.98 -5.49 0.96
N PRO A 42 -6.22 -5.69 0.46
CA PRO A 42 -6.44 -6.13 -0.92
C PRO A 42 -6.00 -5.10 -1.96
N PHE A 43 -6.21 -3.80 -1.71
CA PHE A 43 -5.77 -2.74 -2.61
C PHE A 43 -4.25 -2.77 -2.81
N LEU A 44 -3.49 -2.81 -1.71
CA LEU A 44 -2.03 -2.90 -1.75
C LEU A 44 -1.58 -4.17 -2.47
N LEU A 45 -2.12 -5.31 -2.07
CA LEU A 45 -1.73 -6.60 -2.63
C LEU A 45 -1.99 -6.65 -4.14
N ARG A 46 -3.17 -6.19 -4.59
CA ARG A 46 -3.52 -6.10 -6.00
C ARG A 46 -2.51 -5.26 -6.79
N ASN A 47 -2.20 -4.05 -6.30
CA ASN A 47 -1.28 -3.14 -6.98
C ASN A 47 0.14 -3.70 -7.01
N MET A 48 0.62 -4.24 -5.90
CA MET A 48 1.96 -4.86 -5.83
C MET A 48 2.08 -6.10 -6.73
N GLN A 49 1.03 -6.92 -6.83
CA GLN A 49 1.05 -8.10 -7.69
C GLN A 49 0.91 -7.77 -9.18
N ARG A 50 0.03 -6.82 -9.53
CA ARG A 50 -0.28 -6.49 -10.92
C ARG A 50 0.76 -5.58 -11.57
N MET A 51 1.48 -4.79 -10.79
CA MET A 51 2.53 -3.89 -11.27
C MET A 51 3.89 -4.30 -10.69
N ALA A 52 4.44 -5.42 -11.18
CA ALA A 52 5.74 -5.92 -10.73
C ALA A 52 6.84 -4.85 -10.91
N GLY A 53 7.66 -4.66 -9.89
CA GLY A 53 8.71 -3.63 -9.88
C GLY A 53 8.24 -2.21 -9.60
N SER A 54 6.92 -1.97 -9.41
CA SER A 54 6.39 -0.64 -9.13
C SER A 54 6.74 -0.15 -7.72
N THR A 55 6.72 1.17 -7.57
CA THR A 55 6.80 1.83 -6.27
C THR A 55 5.46 2.45 -5.92
N GLY A 56 4.92 2.14 -4.75
CA GLY A 56 3.73 2.78 -4.22
C GLY A 56 3.99 3.44 -2.88
N GLY A 57 3.04 4.25 -2.41
CA GLY A 57 3.10 4.95 -1.13
C GLY A 57 1.99 4.54 -0.17
N ILE A 58 2.34 4.43 1.11
CA ILE A 58 1.39 4.32 2.21
C ILE A 58 1.54 5.57 3.07
N VAL A 59 0.60 6.48 2.94
CA VAL A 59 0.61 7.76 3.67
C VAL A 59 -0.05 7.55 5.02
N VAL A 60 0.66 7.95 6.07
CA VAL A 60 0.22 7.84 7.47
C VAL A 60 0.46 9.15 8.20
N PRO A 61 -0.30 9.45 9.27
CA PRO A 61 -0.10 10.68 10.04
C PRO A 61 1.31 10.79 10.60
N THR A 62 1.83 9.72 11.20
CA THR A 62 3.21 9.61 11.71
C THR A 62 3.76 8.21 11.46
N PHE A 63 5.08 8.05 11.39
CA PHE A 63 5.70 6.71 11.29
C PHE A 63 5.27 5.79 12.44
N LYS A 64 5.23 6.32 13.66
CA LYS A 64 4.79 5.57 14.84
C LYS A 64 3.38 5.03 14.61
N HIS A 65 2.44 5.86 14.13
CA HIS A 65 1.07 5.44 13.84
C HIS A 65 1.04 4.35 12.75
N GLY A 66 1.77 4.55 11.67
CA GLY A 66 1.86 3.58 10.57
C GLY A 66 2.39 2.22 11.04
N LEU A 67 3.47 2.22 11.81
CA LEU A 67 4.12 1.00 12.29
C LEU A 67 3.30 0.26 13.36
N THR A 68 2.56 0.99 14.22
CA THR A 68 1.82 0.38 15.32
C THR A 68 0.37 0.03 14.99
N ASN A 69 -0.26 0.74 14.07
CA ASN A 69 -1.68 0.58 13.78
C ASN A 69 -1.95 0.06 12.36
N THR A 70 -1.42 0.73 11.33
CA THR A 70 -1.72 0.40 9.93
C THR A 70 -1.03 -0.90 9.51
N LEU A 71 0.30 -0.97 9.67
CA LEU A 71 1.10 -2.08 9.19
C LEU A 71 0.73 -3.43 9.80
N PRO A 72 0.53 -3.57 11.14
CA PRO A 72 0.15 -4.85 11.72
C PRO A 72 -1.17 -5.40 11.17
N GLY A 73 -2.16 -4.54 10.93
CA GLY A 73 -3.43 -4.93 10.33
C GLY A 73 -3.29 -5.45 8.90
N LEU A 74 -2.50 -4.74 8.07
CA LEU A 74 -2.19 -5.15 6.70
C LEU A 74 -1.49 -6.51 6.66
N LEU A 75 -0.44 -6.67 7.47
CA LEU A 75 0.36 -7.90 7.49
C LEU A 75 -0.43 -9.09 8.06
N ALA A 76 -1.29 -8.86 9.05
CA ALA A 76 -2.19 -9.90 9.57
C ALA A 76 -3.17 -10.39 8.51
N ALA A 77 -3.73 -9.49 7.68
CA ALA A 77 -4.58 -9.85 6.55
C ALA A 77 -3.81 -10.69 5.54
N TRP A 78 -2.64 -10.24 5.13
CA TRP A 78 -1.80 -10.96 4.18
C TRP A 78 -1.39 -12.35 4.68
N LYS A 79 -1.05 -12.47 5.97
CA LYS A 79 -0.76 -13.76 6.60
C LYS A 79 -1.94 -14.74 6.50
N ARG A 80 -3.17 -14.27 6.78
CA ARG A 80 -4.38 -15.10 6.62
C ARG A 80 -4.62 -15.54 5.19
N TRP A 81 -4.17 -14.77 4.20
CA TRP A 81 -4.27 -15.10 2.77
C TRP A 81 -3.07 -15.91 2.25
N GLY A 82 -2.21 -16.39 3.15
CA GLY A 82 -1.09 -17.25 2.80
C GLY A 82 0.19 -16.51 2.37
N PHE A 83 0.23 -15.19 2.50
CA PHE A 83 1.47 -14.43 2.25
C PHE A 83 2.38 -14.46 3.48
N ILE A 84 3.59 -14.94 3.31
CA ILE A 84 4.55 -15.22 4.38
C ILE A 84 5.71 -14.22 4.31
N ASN A 85 6.00 -13.57 5.44
CA ASN A 85 7.17 -12.70 5.58
C ASN A 85 8.47 -13.51 5.37
N GLY A 86 9.38 -12.97 4.60
CA GLY A 86 10.63 -13.63 4.20
C GLY A 86 10.53 -14.46 2.93
N ILE A 87 9.32 -14.86 2.49
CA ILE A 87 9.08 -15.62 1.27
C ILE A 87 8.39 -14.74 0.21
N HIS A 88 7.29 -14.11 0.56
CA HIS A 88 6.50 -13.31 -0.38
C HIS A 88 6.77 -11.82 -0.25
N TYR A 89 7.11 -11.36 0.94
CA TYR A 89 7.47 -9.98 1.22
C TYR A 89 8.44 -9.87 2.38
N VAL A 90 9.10 -8.73 2.50
CA VAL A 90 9.89 -8.34 3.69
C VAL A 90 9.57 -6.88 4.05
N VAL A 91 9.74 -6.54 5.34
CA VAL A 91 9.43 -5.20 5.87
C VAL A 91 10.63 -4.65 6.61
N GLY A 92 10.96 -3.39 6.38
CA GLY A 92 11.96 -2.65 7.13
C GLY A 92 13.38 -3.15 6.97
N ARG A 93 13.67 -3.89 5.93
CA ARG A 93 15.01 -4.42 5.64
C ARG A 93 15.20 -4.71 4.16
N LYS A 94 16.44 -4.79 3.74
CA LYS A 94 16.80 -5.17 2.37
C LYS A 94 16.26 -6.55 2.02
N PRO A 95 15.59 -6.70 0.87
CA PRO A 95 15.06 -8.00 0.44
C PRO A 95 16.18 -9.00 0.12
N PRO A 96 15.90 -10.31 0.23
CA PRO A 96 16.84 -11.34 -0.16
C PRO A 96 17.12 -11.29 -1.67
N LYS A 97 18.27 -11.83 -2.10
CA LYS A 97 18.68 -11.84 -3.52
C LYS A 97 17.73 -12.60 -4.45
N SER A 98 16.89 -13.45 -3.90
CA SER A 98 15.86 -14.21 -4.63
C SER A 98 14.67 -13.35 -5.08
N PHE A 99 14.50 -12.17 -4.47
CA PHE A 99 13.46 -11.23 -4.89
C PHE A 99 13.90 -10.49 -6.15
N ALA A 100 12.95 -10.21 -7.03
CA ALA A 100 13.20 -9.30 -8.15
C ALA A 100 13.54 -7.90 -7.63
N LYS A 101 14.29 -7.14 -8.45
CA LYS A 101 14.61 -5.76 -8.11
C LYS A 101 13.46 -4.82 -8.47
N PRO A 102 13.22 -3.76 -7.68
CA PRO A 102 12.32 -2.69 -8.09
C PRO A 102 12.89 -1.93 -9.30
N ILE A 103 12.01 -1.31 -10.09
CA ILE A 103 12.43 -0.45 -11.21
C ILE A 103 13.24 0.73 -10.68
N THR A 104 12.83 1.29 -9.55
CA THR A 104 13.57 2.33 -8.84
C THR A 104 13.94 1.81 -7.46
N GLU A 105 15.23 1.62 -7.20
CA GLU A 105 15.71 1.17 -5.89
C GLU A 105 15.53 2.30 -4.86
N PRO A 106 14.97 2.02 -3.66
CA PRO A 106 14.88 3.01 -2.60
C PRO A 106 16.27 3.28 -2.03
N HIS A 107 16.48 4.48 -1.50
CA HIS A 107 17.75 4.87 -0.85
C HIS A 107 18.04 3.99 0.37
N ASP A 108 17.02 3.69 1.16
CA ASP A 108 17.09 2.74 2.28
C ASP A 108 15.80 1.89 2.33
N TYR A 109 15.78 0.89 3.19
CA TYR A 109 14.67 -0.04 3.31
C TYR A 109 13.95 0.03 4.67
N GLU A 110 14.29 0.97 5.55
CA GLU A 110 13.75 1.04 6.92
C GLU A 110 12.22 1.15 6.93
N HIS A 111 11.67 1.95 6.03
CA HIS A 111 10.22 2.19 5.92
C HIS A 111 9.61 1.62 4.64
N VAL A 112 10.15 0.49 4.18
CA VAL A 112 9.75 -0.12 2.91
C VAL A 112 9.22 -1.53 3.13
N ILE A 113 8.12 -1.84 2.46
CA ILE A 113 7.66 -3.20 2.23
C ILE A 113 8.13 -3.61 0.85
N SER A 114 8.98 -4.62 0.76
CA SER A 114 9.44 -5.18 -0.53
C SER A 114 8.72 -6.49 -0.80
N PHE A 115 8.20 -6.65 -2.02
CA PHE A 115 7.49 -7.84 -2.47
C PHE A 115 8.37 -8.67 -3.39
N TYR A 116 8.17 -9.99 -3.44
CA TYR A 116 9.03 -10.94 -4.17
C TYR A 116 9.20 -10.62 -5.67
N ASN A 117 8.22 -9.96 -6.28
CA ASN A 117 8.23 -9.56 -7.70
C ASN A 117 8.89 -8.20 -7.96
N GLY A 118 9.57 -7.62 -6.96
CA GLY A 118 10.25 -6.33 -7.06
C GLY A 118 9.37 -5.11 -6.79
N SER A 119 8.05 -5.24 -6.63
CA SER A 119 7.24 -4.11 -6.23
C SER A 119 7.52 -3.71 -4.78
N ILE A 120 7.46 -2.41 -4.49
CA ILE A 120 7.71 -1.87 -3.16
C ILE A 120 6.60 -0.91 -2.74
N ALA A 121 6.36 -0.84 -1.43
CA ALA A 121 5.51 0.17 -0.81
C ALA A 121 6.33 0.95 0.21
N ILE A 122 6.41 2.26 0.05
CA ILE A 122 7.13 3.18 0.95
C ILE A 122 6.14 3.77 1.94
N ILE A 123 6.44 3.70 3.22
CA ILE A 123 5.65 4.37 4.26
C ILE A 123 6.06 5.84 4.29
N ILE A 124 5.12 6.72 4.04
CA ILE A 124 5.30 8.18 3.97
C ILE A 124 4.62 8.79 5.19
N SER A 125 5.39 9.49 6.01
CA SER A 125 4.89 10.15 7.21
C SER A 125 4.62 11.62 6.97
N GLN A 126 3.44 12.09 7.33
CA GLN A 126 3.04 13.48 7.13
C GLN A 126 3.65 14.45 8.14
N ASP A 127 4.16 13.97 9.28
CA ASP A 127 4.87 14.81 10.25
C ASP A 127 6.30 15.19 9.80
N ARG A 128 6.82 14.55 8.74
CA ARG A 128 8.12 14.88 8.15
C ARG A 128 7.92 15.60 6.80
N PRO A 129 8.20 16.92 6.73
CA PRO A 129 8.15 17.66 5.46
C PRO A 129 9.07 17.02 4.41
N GLY A 130 8.62 16.96 3.18
CA GLY A 130 9.43 16.47 2.07
C GLY A 130 9.62 14.94 2.01
N SER A 131 8.96 14.17 2.85
CA SER A 131 9.10 12.70 2.85
C SER A 131 8.63 12.03 1.54
N SER A 132 7.85 12.72 0.73
CA SER A 132 7.42 12.28 -0.60
C SER A 132 8.13 13.01 -1.75
N ASN A 133 8.95 14.03 -1.45
CA ASN A 133 9.69 14.77 -2.47
C ASN A 133 10.64 13.83 -3.21
N SER A 134 10.75 13.98 -4.52
CA SER A 134 11.54 13.12 -5.41
C SER A 134 11.08 11.66 -5.54
N LEU A 135 9.98 11.25 -4.90
CA LEU A 135 9.40 9.94 -5.17
C LEU A 135 8.58 9.95 -6.47
N THR A 136 8.65 8.83 -7.20
CA THR A 136 7.75 8.55 -8.32
C THR A 136 6.92 7.33 -7.95
N LEU A 137 5.66 7.58 -7.58
CA LEU A 137 4.75 6.55 -7.10
C LEU A 137 3.76 6.16 -8.20
N SER A 138 3.46 4.88 -8.31
CA SER A 138 2.47 4.34 -9.23
C SER A 138 1.08 4.20 -8.60
N TRP A 139 1.01 4.23 -7.28
CA TRP A 139 -0.24 4.16 -6.52
C TRP A 139 -0.04 4.67 -5.10
N LEU A 140 -1.14 5.09 -4.47
CA LEU A 140 -1.18 5.64 -3.11
C LEU A 140 -2.29 5.01 -2.27
N LEU A 141 -1.95 4.65 -1.04
CA LEU A 141 -2.88 4.42 0.04
C LEU A 141 -2.72 5.54 1.07
N VAL A 142 -3.78 6.24 1.38
CA VAL A 142 -3.82 7.23 2.48
C VAL A 142 -4.66 6.65 3.60
N ASP A 143 -4.04 6.34 4.72
CA ASP A 143 -4.72 5.77 5.89
C ASP A 143 -4.95 6.82 6.96
N GLU A 144 -6.09 6.71 7.65
CA GLU A 144 -6.54 7.67 8.67
C GLU A 144 -6.54 9.14 8.17
N ALA A 145 -7.10 9.37 6.99
CA ALA A 145 -7.07 10.65 6.28
C ALA A 145 -7.56 11.86 7.12
N LYS A 146 -8.43 11.63 8.11
CA LYS A 146 -8.91 12.69 9.03
C LYS A 146 -7.79 13.29 9.90
N PHE A 147 -6.63 12.64 10.01
CA PHE A 147 -5.46 13.14 10.75
C PHE A 147 -4.33 13.61 9.82
N ILE A 148 -4.55 13.56 8.51
CA ILE A 148 -3.61 13.99 7.47
C ILE A 148 -3.84 15.46 7.18
N ASP A 149 -2.77 16.24 7.10
CA ASP A 149 -2.80 17.61 6.61
C ASP A 149 -3.12 17.60 5.12
N TYR A 150 -4.26 18.19 4.75
CA TYR A 150 -4.76 18.18 3.38
C TYR A 150 -3.84 18.97 2.43
N ASP A 151 -3.30 20.10 2.87
CA ASP A 151 -2.46 20.94 2.00
C ASP A 151 -1.14 20.21 1.70
N LYS A 152 -0.51 19.60 2.71
CA LYS A 152 0.67 18.75 2.48
C LYS A 152 0.36 17.55 1.58
N LEU A 153 -0.76 16.89 1.80
CA LEU A 153 -1.15 15.76 0.94
C LEU A 153 -1.28 16.22 -0.50
N LYS A 154 -1.98 17.32 -0.74
CA LYS A 154 -2.26 17.88 -2.07
C LYS A 154 -1.00 18.40 -2.75
N ASP A 155 -0.16 19.15 -2.04
CA ASP A 155 0.95 19.88 -2.64
C ASP A 155 2.25 19.05 -2.72
N GLU A 156 2.45 18.09 -1.82
CA GLU A 156 3.68 17.29 -1.78
C GLU A 156 3.43 15.83 -2.25
N THR A 157 2.42 15.15 -1.71
CA THR A 157 2.31 13.70 -1.87
C THR A 157 1.52 13.26 -3.11
N LEU A 158 0.39 13.92 -3.40
CA LEU A 158 -0.41 13.59 -4.60
C LEU A 158 0.37 13.82 -5.90
N PRO A 159 1.17 14.89 -6.05
CA PRO A 159 2.02 15.07 -7.24
C PRO A 159 3.06 13.94 -7.44
N ALA A 160 3.53 13.34 -6.35
CA ALA A 160 4.46 12.20 -6.43
C ALA A 160 3.81 10.95 -7.08
N ASN A 161 2.47 10.85 -7.12
CA ASN A 161 1.75 9.76 -7.79
C ASN A 161 1.71 9.96 -9.32
N GLY A 162 2.87 10.29 -9.91
CA GLY A 162 3.04 10.49 -11.35
C GLY A 162 3.19 9.21 -12.16
N GLY A 163 3.40 8.08 -11.51
CA GLY A 163 3.61 6.76 -12.12
C GLY A 163 4.89 6.67 -12.95
N ILE A 164 5.36 5.46 -13.16
CA ILE A 164 6.47 5.20 -14.10
C ILE A 164 5.87 4.97 -15.49
N LYS A 165 5.67 6.05 -16.25
CA LYS A 165 4.98 6.04 -17.55
C LYS A 165 5.57 5.06 -18.54
N SER A 166 6.89 4.90 -18.58
CA SER A 166 7.60 3.98 -19.47
C SER A 166 7.25 2.50 -19.23
N HIS A 167 6.83 2.14 -18.02
CA HIS A 167 6.50 0.76 -17.65
C HIS A 167 5.00 0.54 -17.42
N PHE A 168 4.33 1.52 -16.86
CA PHE A 168 2.93 1.39 -16.42
C PHE A 168 1.98 2.41 -17.05
N GLY A 169 2.40 3.16 -18.08
CA GLY A 169 1.59 4.24 -18.65
C GLY A 169 0.18 3.82 -19.11
N HIS A 170 0.02 2.59 -19.57
CA HIS A 170 -1.27 2.03 -20.00
C HIS A 170 -1.90 1.07 -18.98
N HIS A 171 -1.29 0.90 -17.80
CA HIS A 171 -1.81 -0.03 -16.81
C HIS A 171 -2.98 0.60 -16.03
N SER A 172 -4.12 -0.10 -15.98
CA SER A 172 -5.36 0.42 -15.38
C SER A 172 -5.25 0.78 -13.90
N PHE A 173 -4.28 0.22 -13.16
CA PHE A 173 -4.05 0.51 -11.75
C PHE A 173 -2.97 1.57 -11.51
N ASN A 174 -2.28 2.01 -12.58
CA ASN A 174 -1.35 3.11 -12.45
C ASN A 174 -2.09 4.39 -12.05
N HIS A 175 -1.49 5.21 -11.18
CA HIS A 175 -2.10 6.38 -10.55
C HIS A 175 -3.29 6.09 -9.62
N SER A 176 -3.51 4.83 -9.21
CA SER A 176 -4.61 4.53 -8.31
C SER A 176 -4.38 5.12 -6.92
N ILE A 177 -5.45 5.67 -6.34
CA ILE A 177 -5.44 6.31 -5.01
C ILE A 177 -6.57 5.73 -4.18
N MET A 178 -6.26 5.30 -2.97
CA MET A 178 -7.26 4.91 -1.97
C MET A 178 -7.09 5.75 -0.71
N ILE A 179 -8.15 6.42 -0.31
CA ILE A 179 -8.19 7.28 0.87
C ILE A 179 -9.17 6.67 1.87
N LEU A 180 -8.68 6.39 3.08
CA LEU A 180 -9.44 5.80 4.18
C LEU A 180 -9.54 6.78 5.35
N SER A 181 -10.77 6.96 5.87
CA SER A 181 -11.05 7.80 7.03
C SER A 181 -12.05 7.14 8.00
#